data_75b4389ead579f5fe56ad56d12956057
#
_entry.id   75b4389ead579f5fe56ad56d12956057
#
_cell.length_a   1.000
_cell.length_b   1.000
_cell.length_c   1.000
_cell.angle_alpha   90.00
_cell.angle_beta   90.00
_cell.angle_gamma   90.00
#
_symmetry.space_group_name_H-M   'P 1'
#
loop_
_entity.id
_entity.type
_entity.pdbx_description
1 polymer ?
#
loop_
_entity_poly.entity_id
_entity_poly.type
_entity_poly.pdbx_seq_one_letter_code
_entity_poly.pdbx_strand_id
1 'polypeptide(L)'
;MRRDDVSPALRAFLVKAEGYPHVHALVPPPAPRRLPASAPLSFALQDAHQALGALRMHTELLPNADLVTRTLARREAVQSSQIEGTKTQLHELLEYEATGGEGLAADATGTERYVEALELGLRALRESGTRSALSTGLVKEMHRVLMQDAPARLMPGEYRQKQAWIGSSMRIEDATFVPPPSSQVPACMDELERGMWQYAMTEDEFGELSIIAQVAIAHAQFETIHPFADGNGRVGRLLMPLMLAAEGYPPLYLSGFLLSRRRQ
;
A
#
# COMPACT_ATOMS: atom_id res chain seq x y z
N MET A 1 -17.38 11.67 -10.24
CA MET A 1 -18.18 10.44 -10.02
C MET A 1 -19.62 10.84 -9.76
N ARG A 2 -20.60 10.21 -10.41
CA ARG A 2 -22.03 10.46 -10.19
C ARG A 2 -22.53 9.50 -9.10
N ARG A 3 -23.56 9.95 -8.37
CA ARG A 3 -24.14 9.15 -7.27
C ARG A 3 -24.68 7.78 -7.74
N ASP A 4 -25.21 7.75 -8.96
CA ASP A 4 -25.81 6.54 -9.53
C ASP A 4 -24.78 5.50 -10.00
N ASP A 5 -23.52 5.93 -10.21
CA ASP A 5 -22.40 5.05 -10.56
C ASP A 5 -21.89 4.25 -9.34
N VAL A 6 -22.37 4.58 -8.13
CA VAL A 6 -21.89 4.01 -6.86
C VAL A 6 -22.93 3.06 -6.29
N SER A 7 -22.48 1.92 -5.77
CA SER A 7 -23.35 0.93 -5.15
C SER A 7 -24.20 1.54 -4.04
N PRO A 8 -25.47 1.12 -3.85
CA PRO A 8 -26.35 1.70 -2.83
C PRO A 8 -25.71 1.74 -1.42
N ALA A 9 -24.94 0.71 -1.07
CA ALA A 9 -24.28 0.61 0.24
C ALA A 9 -23.25 1.72 0.48
N LEU A 10 -22.60 2.21 -0.58
CA LEU A 10 -21.56 3.27 -0.46
C LEU A 10 -22.12 4.69 -0.64
N ARG A 11 -23.40 4.84 -1.03
CA ARG A 11 -23.97 6.16 -1.29
C ARG A 11 -24.05 7.05 -0.04
N ALA A 12 -24.11 6.46 1.15
CA ALA A 12 -24.09 7.19 2.42
C ALA A 12 -22.74 7.85 2.72
N PHE A 13 -21.67 7.38 2.08
CA PHE A 13 -20.30 7.87 2.26
C PHE A 13 -19.87 8.86 1.16
N LEU A 14 -20.80 9.25 0.29
CA LEU A 14 -20.54 10.25 -0.73
C LEU A 14 -20.67 11.67 -0.15
N VAL A 15 -19.62 12.44 -0.37
CA VAL A 15 -19.57 13.89 -0.04
C VAL A 15 -19.33 14.69 -1.31
N LYS A 16 -19.46 16.01 -1.23
CA LYS A 16 -19.08 16.88 -2.35
C LYS A 16 -17.56 16.93 -2.48
N ALA A 17 -17.06 16.80 -3.72
CA ALA A 17 -15.64 16.98 -3.99
C ALA A 17 -15.24 18.44 -3.76
N GLU A 18 -14.05 18.64 -3.20
CA GLU A 18 -13.54 19.95 -2.83
C GLU A 18 -13.30 20.81 -4.09
N GLY A 19 -13.95 21.98 -4.14
CA GLY A 19 -13.93 22.86 -5.32
C GLY A 19 -14.83 22.43 -6.49
N TYR A 20 -15.55 21.30 -6.38
CA TYR A 20 -16.37 20.73 -7.46
C TYR A 20 -17.76 20.29 -6.95
N PRO A 21 -18.69 21.25 -6.74
CA PRO A 21 -19.97 20.97 -6.06
C PRO A 21 -20.89 20.00 -6.82
N HIS A 22 -20.63 19.77 -8.10
CA HIS A 22 -21.40 18.83 -8.94
C HIS A 22 -20.83 17.41 -8.96
N VAL A 23 -19.64 17.20 -8.38
CA VAL A 23 -18.96 15.91 -8.33
C VAL A 23 -19.00 15.35 -6.91
N HIS A 24 -19.18 14.02 -6.81
CA HIS A 24 -19.10 13.35 -5.52
C HIS A 24 -17.74 12.67 -5.36
N ALA A 25 -17.18 12.80 -4.15
CA ALA A 25 -16.03 12.09 -3.65
C ALA A 25 -16.49 10.99 -2.69
N LEU A 26 -15.79 9.89 -2.63
CA LEU A 26 -16.07 8.80 -1.70
C LEU A 26 -15.15 8.91 -0.48
N VAL A 27 -15.72 9.09 0.69
CA VAL A 27 -15.02 8.87 1.97
C VAL A 27 -15.14 7.38 2.26
N PRO A 28 -14.04 6.66 2.49
CA PRO A 28 -14.15 5.23 2.74
C PRO A 28 -14.98 4.97 4.00
N PRO A 29 -15.87 3.96 3.99
CA PRO A 29 -16.56 3.52 5.21
C PRO A 29 -15.52 3.01 6.22
N PRO A 30 -15.86 2.97 7.51
CA PRO A 30 -15.02 2.29 8.50
C PRO A 30 -14.67 0.88 8.04
N ALA A 31 -13.44 0.46 8.27
CA ALA A 31 -12.99 -0.87 7.89
C ALA A 31 -13.85 -1.93 8.62
N PRO A 32 -14.31 -2.99 7.89
CA PRO A 32 -15.12 -4.02 8.51
C PRO A 32 -14.29 -4.81 9.52
N ARG A 33 -14.87 -5.17 10.64
CA ARG A 33 -14.25 -6.05 11.62
C ARG A 33 -14.50 -7.54 11.37
N ARG A 34 -15.43 -7.87 10.48
CA ARG A 34 -15.79 -9.23 10.11
C ARG A 34 -16.00 -9.33 8.60
N LEU A 35 -15.60 -10.45 8.03
CA LEU A 35 -15.90 -10.76 6.64
C LEU A 35 -17.31 -11.39 6.53
N PRO A 36 -17.98 -11.18 5.39
CA PRO A 36 -19.23 -11.90 5.12
C PRO A 36 -18.97 -13.40 5.05
N ALA A 37 -19.90 -14.18 5.58
CA ALA A 37 -19.85 -15.64 5.47
C ALA A 37 -19.90 -16.06 4.00
N SER A 38 -18.85 -16.72 3.53
CA SER A 38 -18.71 -17.17 2.14
C SER A 38 -17.79 -18.39 2.09
N ALA A 39 -18.30 -19.54 1.67
CA ALA A 39 -17.50 -20.75 1.59
C ALA A 39 -16.27 -20.59 0.65
N PRO A 40 -16.40 -20.01 -0.57
CA PRO A 40 -15.22 -19.77 -1.42
C PRO A 40 -14.17 -18.88 -0.76
N LEU A 41 -14.58 -17.82 -0.03
CA LEU A 41 -13.66 -16.95 0.68
C LEU A 41 -12.96 -17.68 1.84
N SER A 42 -13.70 -18.51 2.58
CA SER A 42 -13.13 -19.28 3.67
C SER A 42 -12.08 -20.27 3.18
N PHE A 43 -12.33 -20.99 2.09
CA PHE A 43 -11.35 -21.89 1.47
C PHE A 43 -10.12 -21.12 0.97
N ALA A 44 -10.30 -20.00 0.27
CA ALA A 44 -9.19 -19.19 -0.21
C ALA A 44 -8.32 -18.66 0.95
N LEU A 45 -8.93 -18.22 2.06
CA LEU A 45 -8.20 -17.79 3.25
C LEU A 45 -7.45 -18.96 3.90
N GLN A 46 -8.06 -20.13 3.98
CA GLN A 46 -7.40 -21.34 4.50
C GLN A 46 -6.16 -21.70 3.69
N ASP A 47 -6.28 -21.78 2.36
CA ASP A 47 -5.17 -22.07 1.47
C ASP A 47 -4.04 -21.03 1.60
N ALA A 48 -4.41 -19.75 1.67
CA ALA A 48 -3.45 -18.66 1.83
C ALA A 48 -2.73 -18.72 3.19
N HIS A 49 -3.43 -19.08 4.28
CA HIS A 49 -2.81 -19.26 5.60
C HIS A 49 -1.86 -20.47 5.62
N GLN A 50 -2.22 -21.58 4.99
CA GLN A 50 -1.34 -22.74 4.85
C GLN A 50 -0.05 -22.37 4.09
N ALA A 51 -0.19 -21.65 2.96
CA ALA A 51 0.95 -21.20 2.17
C ALA A 51 1.85 -20.23 2.96
N LEU A 52 1.25 -19.30 3.72
CA LEU A 52 1.98 -18.34 4.54
C LEU A 52 2.72 -19.03 5.70
N GLY A 53 2.10 -20.02 6.34
CA GLY A 53 2.74 -20.85 7.36
C GLY A 53 3.91 -21.66 6.81
N ALA A 54 3.74 -22.28 5.62
CA ALA A 54 4.81 -23.00 4.94
C ALA A 54 5.98 -22.06 4.57
N LEU A 55 5.69 -20.88 4.07
CA LEU A 55 6.70 -19.86 3.76
C LEU A 55 7.54 -19.50 5.00
N ARG A 56 6.89 -19.28 6.14
CA ARG A 56 7.57 -18.99 7.42
C ARG A 56 8.53 -20.12 7.79
N MET A 57 8.04 -21.36 7.80
CA MET A 57 8.87 -22.54 8.13
C MET A 57 10.08 -22.67 7.20
N HIS A 58 9.87 -22.54 5.88
CA HIS A 58 10.95 -22.63 4.91
C HIS A 58 11.98 -21.50 5.06
N THR A 59 11.54 -20.29 5.38
CA THR A 59 12.44 -19.16 5.59
C THR A 59 13.33 -19.35 6.81
N GLU A 60 12.81 -19.95 7.89
CA GLU A 60 13.59 -20.29 9.10
C GLU A 60 14.67 -21.34 8.84
N LEU A 61 14.50 -22.19 7.82
CA LEU A 61 15.46 -23.22 7.44
C LEU A 61 16.56 -22.72 6.47
N LEU A 62 16.44 -21.50 5.95
CA LEU A 62 17.44 -20.95 5.02
C LEU A 62 18.73 -20.58 5.76
N PRO A 63 19.90 -21.05 5.24
CA PRO A 63 21.20 -20.71 5.84
C PRO A 63 21.49 -19.21 5.87
N ASN A 64 20.93 -18.45 4.92
CA ASN A 64 21.07 -17.01 4.80
C ASN A 64 19.76 -16.39 4.29
N ALA A 65 18.77 -16.32 5.16
CA ALA A 65 17.47 -15.73 4.86
C ALA A 65 17.58 -14.25 4.44
N ASP A 66 18.51 -13.50 5.03
CA ASP A 66 18.74 -12.09 4.72
C ASP A 66 19.13 -11.85 3.26
N LEU A 67 20.02 -12.66 2.71
CA LEU A 67 20.44 -12.52 1.31
C LEU A 67 19.26 -12.74 0.35
N VAL A 68 18.46 -13.77 0.61
CA VAL A 68 17.27 -14.08 -0.19
C VAL A 68 16.26 -12.93 -0.09
N THR A 69 15.97 -12.47 1.12
CA THR A 69 15.02 -11.40 1.37
C THR A 69 15.43 -10.08 0.69
N ARG A 70 16.71 -9.74 0.73
CA ARG A 70 17.25 -8.52 0.06
C ARG A 70 17.10 -8.61 -1.47
N THR A 71 17.38 -9.79 -2.06
CA THR A 71 17.21 -9.98 -3.51
C THR A 71 15.74 -9.90 -3.91
N LEU A 72 14.84 -10.49 -3.12
CA LEU A 72 13.41 -10.42 -3.35
C LEU A 72 12.86 -9.01 -3.18
N ALA A 73 13.38 -8.22 -2.22
CA ALA A 73 13.01 -6.82 -2.02
C ALA A 73 13.33 -5.96 -3.26
N ARG A 74 14.49 -6.18 -3.90
CA ARG A 74 14.87 -5.48 -5.14
C ARG A 74 13.97 -5.87 -6.30
N ARG A 75 13.65 -7.16 -6.41
CA ARG A 75 12.69 -7.63 -7.41
C ARG A 75 11.29 -7.01 -7.20
N GLU A 76 10.86 -6.92 -5.96
CA GLU A 76 9.60 -6.23 -5.59
C GLU A 76 9.63 -4.77 -6.00
N ALA A 77 10.72 -4.04 -5.71
CA ALA A 77 10.88 -2.64 -6.08
C ALA A 77 10.76 -2.43 -7.60
N VAL A 78 11.43 -3.26 -8.38
CA VAL A 78 11.34 -3.24 -9.85
C VAL A 78 9.91 -3.48 -10.31
N GLN A 79 9.27 -4.54 -9.84
CA GLN A 79 7.92 -4.91 -10.26
C GLN A 79 6.86 -3.90 -9.81
N SER A 80 6.98 -3.36 -8.60
CA SER A 80 6.13 -2.28 -8.10
C SER A 80 6.27 -1.02 -8.95
N SER A 81 7.48 -0.62 -9.30
CA SER A 81 7.72 0.53 -10.17
C SER A 81 7.22 0.31 -11.60
N GLN A 82 7.32 -0.91 -12.13
CA GLN A 82 6.77 -1.28 -13.44
C GLN A 82 5.23 -1.21 -13.49
N ILE A 83 4.54 -1.44 -12.37
CA ILE A 83 3.08 -1.18 -12.28
C ILE A 83 2.79 0.30 -12.56
N GLU A 84 3.65 1.21 -12.13
CA GLU A 84 3.51 2.66 -12.36
C GLU A 84 4.05 3.11 -13.73
N GLY A 85 4.61 2.19 -14.52
CA GLY A 85 5.03 2.45 -15.90
C GLY A 85 6.53 2.65 -16.11
N THR A 86 7.37 2.45 -15.09
CA THR A 86 8.84 2.44 -15.27
C THR A 86 9.26 1.23 -16.08
N LYS A 87 10.46 1.30 -16.68
CA LYS A 87 11.02 0.22 -17.50
C LYS A 87 12.25 -0.45 -16.89
N THR A 88 12.66 0.01 -15.72
CA THR A 88 13.84 -0.53 -15.01
C THR A 88 13.76 -2.05 -14.85
N GLN A 89 14.88 -2.73 -15.15
CA GLN A 89 15.07 -4.15 -14.95
C GLN A 89 15.91 -4.41 -13.70
N LEU A 90 15.84 -5.63 -13.17
CA LEU A 90 16.57 -5.98 -11.94
C LEU A 90 18.09 -5.77 -12.07
N HIS A 91 18.68 -6.13 -13.21
CA HIS A 91 20.11 -5.96 -13.41
C HIS A 91 20.52 -4.48 -13.44
N GLU A 92 19.68 -3.57 -14.00
CA GLU A 92 19.94 -2.13 -14.01
C GLU A 92 19.88 -1.53 -12.59
N LEU A 93 18.96 -2.00 -11.74
CA LEU A 93 18.91 -1.61 -10.33
C LEU A 93 20.18 -2.07 -9.59
N LEU A 94 20.60 -3.33 -9.78
CA LEU A 94 21.81 -3.86 -9.15
C LEU A 94 23.09 -3.15 -9.64
N GLU A 95 23.17 -2.79 -10.91
CA GLU A 95 24.24 -1.98 -11.46
C GLU A 95 24.24 -0.56 -10.88
N TYR A 96 23.07 0.05 -10.75
CA TYR A 96 22.90 1.36 -10.09
C TYR A 96 23.43 1.34 -8.67
N GLU A 97 23.04 0.36 -7.86
CA GLU A 97 23.52 0.19 -6.49
C GLU A 97 25.05 -0.05 -6.42
N ALA A 98 25.62 -0.77 -7.37
CA ALA A 98 27.04 -1.07 -7.41
C ALA A 98 27.93 0.09 -7.86
N THR A 99 27.41 0.96 -8.75
CA THR A 99 28.16 2.08 -9.35
C THR A 99 27.87 3.44 -8.72
N GLY A 100 26.91 3.52 -7.78
CA GLY A 100 26.43 4.78 -7.23
C GLY A 100 25.62 5.61 -8.24
N GLY A 101 25.09 4.97 -9.29
CA GLY A 101 24.17 5.59 -10.24
C GLY A 101 24.84 6.30 -11.43
N GLU A 102 26.15 6.17 -11.61
CA GLU A 102 26.82 6.78 -12.75
C GLU A 102 26.30 6.23 -14.09
N GLY A 103 25.73 7.12 -14.93
CA GLY A 103 25.32 6.81 -16.29
C GLY A 103 24.00 6.08 -16.47
N LEU A 104 23.23 5.86 -15.41
CA LEU A 104 21.97 5.10 -15.46
C LEU A 104 20.72 5.97 -15.49
N ALA A 105 19.60 5.39 -15.97
CA ALA A 105 18.36 6.11 -16.20
C ALA A 105 17.69 6.60 -14.89
N ALA A 106 16.99 7.72 -14.96
CA ALA A 106 16.21 8.29 -13.84
C ALA A 106 15.21 7.31 -13.22
N ASP A 107 14.71 6.32 -13.98
CA ASP A 107 13.82 5.27 -13.50
C ASP A 107 14.49 4.37 -12.46
N ALA A 108 15.81 4.11 -12.55
CA ALA A 108 16.56 3.29 -11.61
C ALA A 108 16.63 3.97 -10.23
N THR A 109 16.86 5.29 -10.19
CA THR A 109 16.83 6.09 -8.96
C THR A 109 15.51 5.92 -8.21
N GLY A 110 14.38 6.11 -8.91
CA GLY A 110 13.05 5.95 -8.30
C GLY A 110 12.78 4.51 -7.80
N THR A 111 13.41 3.51 -8.42
CA THR A 111 13.30 2.12 -7.99
C THR A 111 14.18 1.85 -6.75
N GLU A 112 15.38 2.44 -6.67
CA GLU A 112 16.21 2.38 -5.47
C GLU A 112 15.52 3.03 -4.27
N ARG A 113 14.85 4.19 -4.46
CA ARG A 113 14.07 4.84 -3.38
C ARG A 113 12.97 3.95 -2.82
N TYR A 114 12.41 3.07 -3.63
CA TYR A 114 11.46 2.07 -3.14
C TYR A 114 12.13 1.07 -2.19
N VAL A 115 13.34 0.59 -2.52
CA VAL A 115 14.11 -0.31 -1.64
C VAL A 115 14.44 0.39 -0.32
N GLU A 116 14.92 1.62 -0.37
CA GLU A 116 15.23 2.42 0.82
C GLU A 116 13.99 2.63 1.73
N ALA A 117 12.84 2.98 1.13
CA ALA A 117 11.60 3.14 1.86
C ALA A 117 11.11 1.83 2.51
N LEU A 118 11.27 0.69 1.83
CA LEU A 118 10.96 -0.63 2.38
C LEU A 118 11.89 -0.98 3.55
N GLU A 119 13.19 -0.77 3.40
CA GLU A 119 14.19 -1.03 4.43
C GLU A 119 13.97 -0.15 5.67
N LEU A 120 13.57 1.12 5.47
CA LEU A 120 13.16 2.02 6.55
C LEU A 120 11.98 1.45 7.34
N GLY A 121 10.93 1.01 6.66
CA GLY A 121 9.75 0.41 7.29
C GLY A 121 10.09 -0.87 8.05
N LEU A 122 10.86 -1.79 7.46
CA LEU A 122 11.30 -3.03 8.11
C LEU A 122 12.20 -2.76 9.33
N ARG A 123 13.05 -1.75 9.26
CA ARG A 123 13.90 -1.32 10.41
C ARG A 123 13.04 -0.78 11.54
N ALA A 124 12.09 0.11 11.27
CA ALA A 124 11.18 0.65 12.28
C ALA A 124 10.40 -0.45 13.02
N LEU A 125 9.95 -1.48 12.29
CA LEU A 125 9.31 -2.67 12.89
C LEU A 125 10.25 -3.46 13.80
N ARG A 126 11.49 -3.69 13.36
CA ARG A 126 12.49 -4.41 14.19
C ARG A 126 12.86 -3.65 15.46
N GLU A 127 13.02 -2.34 15.38
CA GLU A 127 13.37 -1.47 16.51
C GLU A 127 12.22 -1.36 17.52
N SER A 128 10.99 -1.23 17.04
CA SER A 128 9.80 -1.18 17.90
C SER A 128 9.45 -2.55 18.51
N GLY A 129 9.71 -3.63 17.78
CA GLY A 129 9.27 -4.98 18.16
C GLY A 129 7.77 -5.19 18.18
N THR A 130 6.98 -4.19 17.74
CA THR A 130 5.53 -4.21 17.81
C THR A 130 4.88 -3.62 16.56
N ARG A 131 3.62 -3.99 16.33
CA ARG A 131 2.78 -3.48 15.25
C ARG A 131 2.50 -1.97 15.36
N SER A 132 2.67 -1.37 16.53
CA SER A 132 2.48 0.07 16.74
C SER A 132 3.45 0.95 15.94
N ALA A 133 4.54 0.39 15.40
CA ALA A 133 5.39 1.09 14.46
C ALA A 133 4.66 1.45 13.14
N LEU A 134 3.65 0.68 12.74
CA LEU A 134 2.83 0.98 11.56
C LEU A 134 1.92 2.17 11.88
N SER A 135 2.42 3.35 11.58
CA SER A 135 1.77 4.62 11.89
C SER A 135 1.70 5.55 10.67
N THR A 136 0.81 6.51 10.72
CA THR A 136 0.74 7.58 9.70
C THR A 136 2.06 8.36 9.62
N GLY A 137 2.77 8.49 10.73
CA GLY A 137 4.11 9.08 10.78
C GLY A 137 5.12 8.26 9.96
N LEU A 138 5.19 6.94 10.16
CA LEU A 138 6.05 6.06 9.37
C LEU A 138 5.69 6.11 7.89
N VAL A 139 4.41 6.10 7.55
CA VAL A 139 3.93 6.14 6.15
C VAL A 139 4.36 7.44 5.46
N LYS A 140 4.26 8.58 6.14
CA LYS A 140 4.77 9.87 5.64
C LYS A 140 6.28 9.85 5.43
N GLU A 141 7.04 9.27 6.35
CA GLU A 141 8.48 9.17 6.24
C GLU A 141 8.90 8.25 5.07
N MET A 142 8.25 7.09 4.92
CA MET A 142 8.46 6.20 3.77
C MET A 142 8.13 6.91 2.44
N HIS A 143 7.03 7.65 2.39
CA HIS A 143 6.68 8.44 1.22
C HIS A 143 7.72 9.54 0.95
N ARG A 144 8.25 10.19 1.97
CA ARG A 144 9.29 11.21 1.84
C ARG A 144 10.57 10.61 1.21
N VAL A 145 11.00 9.45 1.66
CA VAL A 145 12.14 8.73 1.07
C VAL A 145 11.84 8.32 -0.36
N LEU A 146 10.69 7.69 -0.60
CA LEU A 146 10.27 7.25 -1.93
C LEU A 146 10.24 8.36 -2.97
N MET A 147 9.85 9.57 -2.56
CA MET A 147 9.61 10.72 -3.43
C MET A 147 10.67 11.82 -3.29
N GLN A 148 11.81 11.55 -2.64
CA GLN A 148 12.80 12.62 -2.31
C GLN A 148 13.38 13.32 -3.54
N ASP A 149 13.48 12.61 -4.67
CA ASP A 149 13.98 13.18 -5.94
C ASP A 149 12.85 13.76 -6.82
N ALA A 150 11.61 13.71 -6.32
CA ALA A 150 10.46 14.24 -7.03
C ALA A 150 10.36 15.77 -6.88
N PRO A 151 9.71 16.46 -7.84
CA PRO A 151 9.49 17.90 -7.73
C PRO A 151 8.78 18.28 -6.42
N ALA A 152 9.26 19.35 -5.75
CA ALA A 152 8.73 19.81 -4.46
C ALA A 152 7.21 20.05 -4.44
N ARG A 153 6.60 20.36 -5.60
CA ARG A 153 5.14 20.50 -5.73
C ARG A 153 4.36 19.22 -5.40
N LEU A 154 4.99 18.06 -5.41
CA LEU A 154 4.41 16.77 -5.02
C LEU A 154 4.47 16.53 -3.52
N MET A 155 5.10 17.44 -2.75
CA MET A 155 5.14 17.46 -1.29
C MET A 155 5.54 16.10 -0.69
N PRO A 156 6.79 15.63 -0.90
CA PRO A 156 7.25 14.36 -0.32
C PRO A 156 7.05 14.31 1.20
N GLY A 157 6.39 13.29 1.69
CA GLY A 157 6.09 13.10 3.11
C GLY A 157 4.82 13.82 3.61
N GLU A 158 4.13 14.60 2.78
CA GLU A 158 2.95 15.35 3.19
C GLU A 158 1.71 14.91 2.42
N TYR A 159 0.57 14.92 3.09
CA TYR A 159 -0.71 14.65 2.45
C TYR A 159 -1.05 15.74 1.44
N ARG A 160 -1.74 15.35 0.36
CA ARG A 160 -2.22 16.28 -0.67
C ARG A 160 -3.12 17.36 -0.06
N GLN A 161 -2.99 18.57 -0.59
CA GLN A 161 -3.77 19.74 -0.17
C GLN A 161 -4.87 20.10 -1.19
N LYS A 162 -5.04 19.29 -2.23
CA LYS A 162 -6.02 19.51 -3.28
C LYS A 162 -6.83 18.25 -3.53
N GLN A 163 -8.03 18.44 -4.08
CA GLN A 163 -8.85 17.34 -4.55
C GLN A 163 -8.08 16.54 -5.61
N ALA A 164 -7.98 15.22 -5.39
CA ALA A 164 -7.47 14.27 -6.37
C ALA A 164 -8.63 13.58 -7.10
N TRP A 165 -8.33 13.01 -8.26
CA TRP A 165 -9.21 12.08 -8.96
C TRP A 165 -8.38 11.05 -9.74
N ILE A 166 -8.95 9.88 -9.98
CA ILE A 166 -8.32 8.77 -10.67
C ILE A 166 -9.09 8.53 -11.98
N GLY A 167 -8.36 8.40 -13.07
CA GLY A 167 -8.89 8.18 -14.41
C GLY A 167 -7.95 8.70 -15.48
N SER A 168 -8.29 8.46 -16.73
CA SER A 168 -7.49 8.89 -17.90
C SER A 168 -7.75 10.34 -18.33
N SER A 169 -8.79 10.99 -17.76
CA SER A 169 -9.18 12.36 -18.12
C SER A 169 -8.55 13.39 -17.20
N MET A 170 -8.22 14.55 -17.77
CA MET A 170 -7.82 15.74 -17.00
C MET A 170 -9.00 16.44 -16.31
N ARG A 171 -10.23 16.01 -16.57
CA ARG A 171 -11.45 16.56 -15.98
C ARG A 171 -11.98 15.64 -14.91
N ILE A 172 -12.27 16.19 -13.73
CA ILE A 172 -12.79 15.43 -12.60
C ILE A 172 -14.19 14.86 -12.88
N GLU A 173 -14.97 15.49 -13.75
CA GLU A 173 -16.30 15.01 -14.15
C GLU A 173 -16.26 13.65 -14.85
N ASP A 174 -15.15 13.38 -15.53
CA ASP A 174 -14.91 12.14 -16.29
C ASP A 174 -14.07 11.12 -15.49
N ALA A 175 -13.80 11.41 -14.21
CA ALA A 175 -13.00 10.55 -13.35
C ALA A 175 -13.68 9.19 -13.12
N THR A 176 -12.89 8.14 -13.15
CA THR A 176 -13.32 6.79 -12.77
C THR A 176 -13.60 6.71 -11.26
N PHE A 177 -12.77 7.39 -10.48
CA PHE A 177 -12.89 7.43 -9.02
C PHE A 177 -12.46 8.80 -8.48
N VAL A 178 -13.14 9.28 -7.44
CA VAL A 178 -12.81 10.53 -6.76
C VAL A 178 -12.61 10.24 -5.27
N PRO A 179 -11.35 10.26 -4.79
CA PRO A 179 -11.01 10.08 -3.39
C PRO A 179 -11.60 11.16 -2.48
N PRO A 180 -11.53 11.01 -1.14
CA PRO A 180 -12.02 12.00 -0.19
C PRO A 180 -11.50 13.43 -0.47
N PRO A 181 -12.20 14.47 -0.05
CA PRO A 181 -11.64 15.82 0.01
C PRO A 181 -10.32 15.86 0.77
N SER A 182 -9.39 16.73 0.36
CA SER A 182 -8.06 16.83 0.99
C SER A 182 -8.14 17.09 2.49
N SER A 183 -9.12 17.88 2.92
CA SER A 183 -9.40 18.19 4.33
C SER A 183 -9.79 16.98 5.18
N GLN A 184 -10.28 15.89 4.57
CA GLN A 184 -10.67 14.66 5.27
C GLN A 184 -9.60 13.59 5.26
N VAL A 185 -8.53 13.75 4.46
CA VAL A 185 -7.45 12.77 4.37
C VAL A 185 -6.82 12.44 5.73
N PRO A 186 -6.46 13.42 6.59
CA PRO A 186 -5.87 13.09 7.90
C PRO A 186 -6.77 12.18 8.73
N ALA A 187 -8.05 12.50 8.85
CA ALA A 187 -9.00 11.71 9.63
C ALA A 187 -9.19 10.28 9.06
N CYS A 188 -9.22 10.13 7.72
CA CYS A 188 -9.30 8.83 7.08
C CYS A 188 -8.03 7.98 7.34
N MET A 189 -6.86 8.61 7.32
CA MET A 189 -5.59 7.93 7.59
C MET A 189 -5.46 7.53 9.07
N ASP A 190 -5.91 8.37 10.00
CA ASP A 190 -5.96 8.04 11.44
C ASP A 190 -6.91 6.87 11.72
N GLU A 191 -8.04 6.80 11.00
CA GLU A 191 -8.97 5.67 11.12
C GLU A 191 -8.36 4.38 10.56
N LEU A 192 -7.67 4.46 9.42
CA LEU A 192 -6.96 3.32 8.82
C LEU A 192 -5.84 2.82 9.75
N GLU A 193 -5.08 3.72 10.36
CA GLU A 193 -4.04 3.37 11.34
C GLU A 193 -4.65 2.58 12.50
N ARG A 194 -5.64 3.13 13.18
CA ARG A 194 -6.28 2.48 14.34
C ARG A 194 -7.03 1.21 13.96
N GLY A 195 -7.75 1.25 12.84
CA GLY A 195 -8.65 0.18 12.44
C GLY A 195 -7.95 -1.03 11.82
N MET A 196 -6.81 -0.82 11.13
CA MET A 196 -6.14 -1.88 10.37
C MET A 196 -4.67 -2.05 10.70
N TRP A 197 -3.86 -0.98 10.67
CA TRP A 197 -2.42 -1.14 10.90
C TRP A 197 -2.08 -1.49 12.35
N GLN A 198 -2.80 -0.90 13.29
CA GLN A 198 -2.68 -1.18 14.73
C GLN A 198 -3.85 -2.03 15.23
N TYR A 199 -4.42 -2.85 14.34
CA TYR A 199 -5.54 -3.74 14.67
C TYR A 199 -5.18 -4.61 15.88
N ALA A 200 -5.95 -4.47 16.95
CA ALA A 200 -5.84 -5.30 18.13
C ALA A 200 -7.02 -6.28 18.16
N MET A 201 -6.70 -7.55 18.33
CA MET A 201 -7.69 -8.58 18.60
C MET A 201 -8.28 -8.36 19.99
N THR A 202 -9.60 -8.46 20.13
CA THR A 202 -10.27 -8.42 21.42
C THR A 202 -10.72 -9.81 21.82
N GLU A 203 -10.59 -10.18 23.11
CA GLU A 203 -10.90 -11.52 23.62
C GLU A 203 -12.35 -11.97 23.36
N ASP A 204 -13.25 -11.02 23.08
CA ASP A 204 -14.69 -11.26 22.90
C ASP A 204 -15.14 -11.38 21.42
N GLU A 205 -14.25 -11.21 20.46
CA GLU A 205 -14.62 -11.19 19.03
C GLU A 205 -14.39 -12.55 18.35
N PHE A 206 -15.37 -13.44 18.40
CA PHE A 206 -15.43 -14.60 17.51
C PHE A 206 -15.52 -14.15 16.05
N GLY A 207 -14.58 -14.59 15.20
CA GLY A 207 -14.58 -14.32 13.77
C GLY A 207 -13.82 -13.06 13.36
N GLU A 208 -12.75 -12.74 14.08
CA GLU A 208 -11.84 -11.65 13.76
C GLU A 208 -11.18 -11.78 12.38
N LEU A 209 -10.75 -10.64 11.86
CA LEU A 209 -10.08 -10.60 10.57
C LEU A 209 -8.69 -11.25 10.66
N SER A 210 -8.47 -12.26 9.84
CA SER A 210 -7.13 -12.80 9.65
C SER A 210 -6.18 -11.73 9.10
N ILE A 211 -4.88 -11.88 9.34
CA ILE A 211 -3.87 -10.93 8.82
C ILE A 211 -3.97 -10.77 7.29
N ILE A 212 -4.29 -11.82 6.56
CA ILE A 212 -4.46 -11.75 5.10
C ILE A 212 -5.62 -10.81 4.73
N ALA A 213 -6.75 -10.95 5.44
CA ALA A 213 -7.89 -10.06 5.26
C ALA A 213 -7.59 -8.63 5.66
N GLN A 214 -6.88 -8.43 6.78
CA GLN A 214 -6.46 -7.11 7.23
C GLN A 214 -5.57 -6.42 6.19
N VAL A 215 -4.58 -7.11 5.63
CA VAL A 215 -3.70 -6.58 4.58
C VAL A 215 -4.51 -6.17 3.34
N ALA A 216 -5.43 -7.01 2.89
CA ALA A 216 -6.27 -6.72 1.73
C ALA A 216 -7.18 -5.51 1.96
N ILE A 217 -7.82 -5.42 3.12
CA ILE A 217 -8.70 -4.30 3.49
C ILE A 217 -7.89 -3.02 3.66
N ALA A 218 -6.75 -3.08 4.36
CA ALA A 218 -5.87 -1.93 4.56
C ALA A 218 -5.38 -1.36 3.24
N HIS A 219 -4.94 -2.22 2.31
CA HIS A 219 -4.52 -1.79 0.98
C HIS A 219 -5.65 -1.13 0.20
N ALA A 220 -6.84 -1.74 0.16
CA ALA A 220 -8.01 -1.17 -0.50
C ALA A 220 -8.44 0.17 0.10
N GLN A 221 -8.42 0.29 1.44
CA GLN A 221 -8.72 1.54 2.13
C GLN A 221 -7.68 2.62 1.80
N PHE A 222 -6.39 2.30 1.85
CA PHE A 222 -5.32 3.23 1.52
C PHE A 222 -5.43 3.77 0.09
N GLU A 223 -5.67 2.88 -0.90
CA GLU A 223 -5.88 3.28 -2.29
C GLU A 223 -7.15 4.11 -2.47
N THR A 224 -8.20 3.84 -1.69
CA THR A 224 -9.44 4.64 -1.68
C THR A 224 -9.20 6.03 -1.11
N ILE A 225 -8.43 6.17 -0.03
CA ILE A 225 -8.09 7.46 0.58
C ILE A 225 -7.19 8.27 -0.36
N HIS A 226 -6.24 7.62 -1.01
CA HIS A 226 -5.29 8.22 -1.94
C HIS A 226 -4.61 9.47 -1.35
N PRO A 227 -3.86 9.31 -0.24
CA PRO A 227 -3.52 10.43 0.63
C PRO A 227 -2.48 11.40 0.06
N PHE A 228 -1.67 10.98 -0.90
CA PHE A 228 -0.57 11.77 -1.44
C PHE A 228 -0.89 12.33 -2.84
N ALA A 229 -0.10 13.33 -3.25
CA ALA A 229 -0.23 13.89 -4.61
C ALA A 229 0.25 12.92 -5.70
N ASP A 230 1.21 12.04 -5.38
CA ASP A 230 1.75 10.96 -6.21
C ASP A 230 2.33 9.87 -5.30
N GLY A 231 2.72 8.71 -5.84
CA GLY A 231 3.38 7.63 -5.10
C GLY A 231 2.45 6.74 -4.26
N ASN A 232 1.13 6.95 -4.28
CA ASN A 232 0.18 6.18 -3.48
C ASN A 232 0.28 4.69 -3.73
N GLY A 233 0.22 4.23 -4.99
CA GLY A 233 0.31 2.81 -5.32
C GLY A 233 1.59 2.15 -4.81
N ARG A 234 2.73 2.84 -4.90
CA ARG A 234 4.01 2.34 -4.38
C ARG A 234 3.99 2.22 -2.86
N VAL A 235 3.51 3.23 -2.14
CA VAL A 235 3.37 3.20 -0.67
C VAL A 235 2.37 2.13 -0.23
N GLY A 236 1.21 2.03 -0.90
CA GLY A 236 0.23 0.98 -0.60
C GLY A 236 0.80 -0.43 -0.72
N ARG A 237 1.65 -0.68 -1.73
CA ARG A 237 2.34 -1.96 -1.90
C ARG A 237 3.46 -2.18 -0.89
N LEU A 238 4.15 -1.13 -0.43
CA LEU A 238 5.12 -1.21 0.68
C LEU A 238 4.47 -1.64 1.99
N LEU A 239 3.25 -1.20 2.26
CA LEU A 239 2.54 -1.53 3.50
C LEU A 239 2.15 -3.00 3.63
N MET A 240 1.89 -3.70 2.52
CA MET A 240 1.51 -5.12 2.56
C MET A 240 2.56 -6.02 3.20
N PRO A 241 3.83 -6.05 2.75
CA PRO A 241 4.88 -6.85 3.38
C PRO A 241 5.18 -6.39 4.81
N LEU A 242 5.04 -5.09 5.13
CA LEU A 242 5.27 -4.58 6.47
C LEU A 242 4.20 -5.06 7.46
N MET A 243 2.94 -5.11 7.06
CA MET A 243 1.87 -5.67 7.91
C MET A 243 2.09 -7.15 8.22
N LEU A 244 2.56 -7.93 7.24
CA LEU A 244 2.90 -9.34 7.43
C LEU A 244 4.12 -9.50 8.35
N ALA A 245 5.15 -8.68 8.15
CA ALA A 245 6.35 -8.69 8.99
C ALA A 245 6.05 -8.31 10.44
N ALA A 246 5.11 -7.38 10.68
CA ALA A 246 4.65 -7.01 12.02
C ALA A 246 3.96 -8.16 12.78
N GLU A 247 3.46 -9.18 12.08
CA GLU A 247 2.88 -10.42 12.63
C GLU A 247 3.89 -11.59 12.67
N GLY A 248 5.18 -11.30 12.45
CA GLY A 248 6.24 -12.29 12.51
C GLY A 248 6.33 -13.22 11.29
N TYR A 249 5.69 -12.87 10.19
CA TYR A 249 5.89 -13.56 8.92
C TYR A 249 7.08 -12.96 8.14
N PRO A 250 7.75 -13.73 7.29
CA PRO A 250 8.72 -13.13 6.37
C PRO A 250 8.01 -12.13 5.43
N PRO A 251 8.69 -11.06 5.01
CA PRO A 251 8.10 -10.11 4.06
C PRO A 251 7.68 -10.84 2.78
N LEU A 252 6.40 -10.77 2.43
CA LEU A 252 5.86 -11.36 1.22
C LEU A 252 5.65 -10.27 0.18
N TYR A 253 6.27 -10.42 -0.97
CA TYR A 253 6.27 -9.46 -2.06
C TYR A 253 5.26 -9.86 -3.13
N LEU A 254 4.28 -8.99 -3.42
CA LEU A 254 3.13 -9.32 -4.25
C LEU A 254 3.10 -8.57 -5.58
N SER A 255 4.02 -7.62 -5.83
CA SER A 255 3.97 -6.77 -7.04
C SER A 255 4.11 -7.57 -8.33
N GLY A 256 4.86 -8.67 -8.34
CA GLY A 256 4.93 -9.54 -9.51
C GLY A 256 3.61 -10.18 -9.88
N PHE A 257 2.85 -10.61 -8.88
CA PHE A 257 1.51 -11.15 -9.08
C PHE A 257 0.53 -10.05 -9.54
N LEU A 258 0.56 -8.88 -8.92
CA LEU A 258 -0.28 -7.75 -9.28
C LEU A 258 0.04 -7.25 -10.71
N LEU A 259 1.32 -7.15 -11.07
CA LEU A 259 1.77 -6.74 -12.40
C LEU A 259 1.24 -7.69 -13.49
N SER A 260 1.31 -9.01 -13.25
CA SER A 260 0.81 -10.02 -14.19
C SER A 260 -0.71 -9.94 -14.40
N ARG A 261 -1.46 -9.36 -13.48
CA ARG A 261 -2.93 -9.22 -13.50
C ARG A 261 -3.43 -7.79 -13.72
N ARG A 262 -2.55 -6.85 -14.01
CA ARG A 262 -2.87 -5.43 -14.20
C ARG A 262 -4.00 -5.17 -15.23
N ARG A 263 -4.25 -6.09 -16.16
CA ARG A 263 -5.27 -5.96 -17.23
C ARG A 263 -6.58 -6.67 -16.90
N GLN A 264 -6.71 -7.28 -15.75
CA GLN A 264 -7.93 -7.89 -15.23
C GLN A 264 -8.61 -6.96 -14.20
#